data_3518eef922dfb4be7d6a9ef15e8d6e39
#
_entry.id   3518eef922dfb4be7d6a9ef15e8d6e39
#
_cell.length_a   1.000
_cell.length_b   1.000
_cell.length_c   1.000
_cell.angle_alpha   90.00
_cell.angle_beta   90.00
_cell.angle_gamma   90.00
#
_symmetry.space_group_name_H-M   'P 1'
#
loop_
_entity.id
_entity.type
_entity.pdbx_description
1 polymer ?
#
loop_
_entity_poly.entity_id
_entity_poly.type
_entity_poly.pdbx_seq_one_letter_code
_entity_poly.pdbx_strand_id
1 'polypeptide(L)'
;MTERDLLDVRGGFNRDFYGTEIGFPDLMANDVYNAQTGQLYLHKNDMLPGLDREARYNNESDFMKNHAWNISTQYTHTFWNGAKLTDRLSYNNDDINYFGTEALDYLESDDPIYDHYYMKNGQKKYICLDSVYLSFPLRFSHISKTVANTLELSGKFKTGEIKHTYMGGYSFVALNRTSYSG
;
A
#
# COMPACT_ATOMS: atom_id res chain seq x y z
N MET A 1 -38.17 2.07 -17.65
CA MET A 1 -37.01 2.13 -18.56
C MET A 1 -37.38 1.42 -19.83
N THR A 2 -37.08 1.98 -20.95
CA THR A 2 -37.25 1.32 -22.25
C THR A 2 -36.07 0.33 -22.45
N GLU A 3 -36.20 -0.62 -23.37
CA GLU A 3 -35.08 -1.55 -23.71
C GLU A 3 -33.81 -0.84 -24.20
N ARG A 4 -33.85 0.48 -24.39
CA ARG A 4 -32.75 1.34 -24.85
C ARG A 4 -31.96 2.00 -23.74
N ASP A 5 -32.48 1.98 -22.53
CA ASP A 5 -31.90 2.62 -21.37
C ASP A 5 -31.52 1.58 -20.32
N LEU A 6 -30.26 1.60 -19.94
CA LEU A 6 -29.72 0.75 -18.88
C LEU A 6 -29.09 1.63 -17.81
N LEU A 7 -29.48 1.44 -16.56
CA LEU A 7 -28.85 2.05 -15.40
C LEU A 7 -28.32 0.93 -14.49
N ASP A 8 -27.02 0.96 -14.23
CA ASP A 8 -26.34 0.13 -13.24
C ASP A 8 -25.89 1.02 -12.09
N VAL A 9 -26.18 0.62 -10.86
CA VAL A 9 -25.77 1.33 -9.63
C VAL A 9 -25.10 0.33 -8.72
N ARG A 10 -23.88 0.66 -8.28
CA ARG A 10 -23.07 -0.18 -7.37
C ARG A 10 -22.62 0.64 -6.19
N GLY A 11 -22.57 0.03 -5.05
CA GLY A 11 -22.02 0.61 -3.83
C GLY A 11 -21.20 -0.43 -3.08
N GLY A 12 -20.20 0.03 -2.37
CA GLY A 12 -19.34 -0.78 -1.53
C GLY A 12 -18.99 -0.05 -0.25
N PHE A 13 -18.82 -0.83 0.80
CA PHE A 13 -18.32 -0.35 2.08
C PHE A 13 -17.28 -1.34 2.60
N ASN A 14 -16.16 -0.82 3.08
CA ASN A 14 -15.11 -1.59 3.73
C ASN A 14 -14.76 -0.96 5.07
N ARG A 15 -14.52 -1.81 6.06
CA ARG A 15 -14.03 -1.40 7.37
C ARG A 15 -12.99 -2.39 7.83
N ASP A 16 -11.74 -1.94 7.87
CA ASP A 16 -10.62 -2.73 8.32
C ASP A 16 -10.10 -2.19 9.65
N PHE A 17 -9.72 -3.13 10.50
CA PHE A 17 -8.97 -2.85 11.71
C PHE A 17 -8.02 -4.02 11.97
N TYR A 18 -6.73 -3.75 11.94
CA TYR A 18 -5.69 -4.75 12.24
C TYR A 18 -4.46 -4.08 12.85
N GLY A 19 -3.66 -4.88 13.55
CA GLY A 19 -2.33 -4.46 13.99
C GLY A 19 -1.40 -4.34 12.78
N THR A 20 -0.61 -3.30 12.75
CA THR A 20 0.42 -3.15 11.71
C THR A 20 1.54 -4.14 11.96
N GLU A 21 2.14 -4.65 10.91
CA GLU A 21 3.31 -5.54 10.99
C GLU A 21 4.45 -4.93 10.20
N ILE A 22 5.59 -4.85 10.85
CA ILE A 22 6.83 -4.32 10.26
C ILE A 22 7.79 -5.42 9.81
N GLY A 23 7.36 -6.68 9.97
CA GLY A 23 8.16 -7.86 9.60
C GLY A 23 9.13 -8.29 10.70
N PHE A 24 10.19 -8.96 10.26
CA PHE A 24 11.26 -9.42 11.14
C PHE A 24 12.34 -8.34 11.32
N PRO A 25 13.14 -8.42 12.38
CA PRO A 25 14.37 -7.66 12.47
C PRO A 25 15.21 -7.83 11.21
N ASP A 26 15.82 -6.74 10.77
CA ASP A 26 16.47 -6.65 9.46
C ASP A 26 17.55 -7.73 9.28
N LEU A 27 17.69 -8.18 8.04
CA LEU A 27 18.75 -9.11 7.69
C LEU A 27 20.09 -8.36 7.73
N MET A 28 21.09 -8.99 8.29
CA MET A 28 22.42 -8.39 8.36
C MET A 28 22.98 -8.14 6.98
N ALA A 29 23.24 -6.87 6.67
CA ALA A 29 23.87 -6.48 5.40
C ALA A 29 25.35 -6.92 5.29
N ASN A 30 25.94 -7.37 6.41
CA ASN A 30 27.34 -7.78 6.52
C ASN A 30 27.42 -9.13 7.24
N ASP A 31 28.52 -9.85 7.01
CA ASP A 31 28.87 -11.04 7.78
C ASP A 31 29.08 -10.65 9.25
N VAL A 32 28.50 -11.42 10.16
CA VAL A 32 28.61 -11.23 11.61
C VAL A 32 29.55 -12.26 12.20
N TYR A 33 30.41 -11.80 13.08
CA TYR A 33 31.45 -12.60 13.72
C TYR A 33 31.28 -12.60 15.22
N ASN A 34 31.63 -13.70 15.87
CA ASN A 34 31.73 -13.75 17.32
C ASN A 34 32.90 -12.86 17.80
N ALA A 35 32.66 -12.00 18.77
CA ALA A 35 33.63 -11.01 19.23
C ALA A 35 34.83 -11.62 19.95
N GLN A 36 34.64 -12.78 20.63
CA GLN A 36 35.68 -13.44 21.42
C GLN A 36 36.56 -14.36 20.55
N THR A 37 35.93 -15.10 19.62
CA THR A 37 36.64 -16.12 18.82
C THR A 37 37.05 -15.62 17.44
N GLY A 38 36.41 -14.56 16.96
CA GLY A 38 36.58 -14.06 15.59
C GLY A 38 36.01 -14.98 14.51
N GLN A 39 35.30 -16.04 14.90
CA GLN A 39 34.66 -16.94 13.95
C GLN A 39 33.43 -16.34 13.35
N LEU A 40 33.16 -16.68 12.09
CA LEU A 40 31.92 -16.31 11.42
C LEU A 40 30.74 -16.94 12.19
N TYR A 41 29.76 -16.11 12.55
CA TYR A 41 28.54 -16.50 13.23
C TYR A 41 27.34 -16.54 12.27
N LEU A 42 27.22 -15.53 11.40
CA LEU A 42 26.10 -15.38 10.47
C LEU A 42 26.61 -14.80 9.16
N HIS A 43 26.21 -15.37 8.04
CA HIS A 43 26.49 -14.78 6.73
C HIS A 43 25.57 -13.58 6.48
N LYS A 44 26.04 -12.64 5.67
CA LYS A 44 25.22 -11.55 5.19
C LYS A 44 23.94 -12.07 4.51
N ASN A 45 22.85 -11.38 4.72
CA ASN A 45 21.51 -11.70 4.23
C ASN A 45 20.90 -12.99 4.81
N ASP A 46 21.58 -13.63 5.76
CA ASP A 46 20.96 -14.72 6.50
C ASP A 46 20.06 -14.19 7.61
N MET A 47 19.04 -14.96 7.90
CA MET A 47 18.16 -14.68 9.03
C MET A 47 18.81 -15.16 10.32
N LEU A 48 18.66 -14.37 11.40
CA LEU A 48 19.16 -14.76 12.72
C LEU A 48 18.54 -16.11 13.13
N PRO A 49 19.37 -17.11 13.55
CA PRO A 49 18.85 -18.38 14.04
C PRO A 49 17.96 -18.18 15.28
N GLY A 50 16.85 -18.90 15.33
CA GLY A 50 15.93 -18.85 16.48
C GLY A 50 14.88 -17.73 16.41
N LEU A 51 14.86 -16.91 15.39
CA LEU A 51 13.74 -15.99 15.19
C LEU A 51 12.45 -16.79 14.96
N ASP A 52 11.45 -16.51 15.77
CA ASP A 52 10.12 -17.05 15.56
C ASP A 52 9.43 -16.31 14.42
N ARG A 53 9.15 -17.02 13.34
CA ARG A 53 8.47 -16.48 12.16
C ARG A 53 6.99 -16.17 12.41
N GLU A 54 6.41 -16.70 13.45
CA GLU A 54 5.02 -16.45 13.84
C GLU A 54 4.92 -15.34 14.89
N ALA A 55 6.06 -14.92 15.47
CA ALA A 55 6.08 -13.81 16.40
C ALA A 55 5.82 -12.48 15.72
N ARG A 56 5.13 -11.61 16.43
CA ARG A 56 4.92 -10.22 16.03
C ARG A 56 5.94 -9.34 16.73
N TYR A 57 6.68 -8.59 15.93
CA TYR A 57 7.71 -7.66 16.42
C TYR A 57 7.23 -6.21 16.47
N ASN A 58 5.92 -5.98 16.39
CA ASN A 58 5.29 -4.68 16.53
C ASN A 58 4.79 -4.46 17.98
N ASN A 59 4.38 -3.22 18.25
CA ASN A 59 3.79 -2.87 19.55
C ASN A 59 2.29 -3.22 19.59
N GLU A 60 1.75 -3.58 20.74
CA GLU A 60 0.31 -3.81 20.91
C GLU A 60 -0.56 -2.59 20.59
N SER A 61 0.01 -1.39 20.71
CA SER A 61 -0.67 -0.14 20.39
C SER A 61 -0.74 0.16 18.89
N ASP A 62 -0.01 -0.60 18.06
CA ASP A 62 0.06 -0.37 16.64
C ASP A 62 -1.23 -0.80 15.93
N PHE A 63 -1.72 0.06 15.07
CA PHE A 63 -2.97 -0.22 14.36
C PHE A 63 -3.04 0.43 12.98
N MET A 64 -3.82 -0.20 12.14
CA MET A 64 -4.35 0.35 10.90
C MET A 64 -5.87 0.31 10.96
N LYS A 65 -6.50 1.46 10.79
CA LYS A 65 -7.95 1.60 10.62
C LYS A 65 -8.22 2.17 9.25
N ASN A 66 -9.08 1.50 8.51
CA ASN A 66 -9.55 2.00 7.23
C ASN A 66 -11.07 1.93 7.17
N HIS A 67 -11.70 3.06 6.82
CA HIS A 67 -13.11 3.14 6.51
C HIS A 67 -13.26 3.67 5.09
N ALA A 68 -13.58 2.78 4.18
CA ALA A 68 -13.77 3.15 2.79
C ALA A 68 -15.22 2.88 2.36
N TRP A 69 -15.76 3.77 1.54
CA TRP A 69 -17.02 3.54 0.87
C TRP A 69 -17.00 4.16 -0.53
N ASN A 70 -17.72 3.53 -1.42
CA ASN A 70 -17.84 3.99 -2.79
C ASN A 70 -19.25 3.84 -3.31
N ILE A 71 -19.58 4.66 -4.27
CA ILE A 71 -20.76 4.53 -5.09
C ILE A 71 -20.39 4.78 -6.55
N SER A 72 -20.92 4.00 -7.44
CA SER A 72 -20.76 4.21 -8.86
C SER A 72 -22.07 4.00 -9.60
N THR A 73 -22.26 4.77 -10.64
CA THR A 73 -23.38 4.64 -11.55
C THR A 73 -22.89 4.56 -12.97
N GLN A 74 -23.52 3.73 -13.78
CA GLN A 74 -23.34 3.70 -15.20
C GLN A 74 -24.70 3.77 -15.87
N TYR A 75 -24.92 4.82 -16.66
CA TYR A 75 -26.08 4.95 -17.50
C TYR A 75 -25.67 4.75 -18.95
N THR A 76 -26.41 3.92 -19.67
CA THR A 76 -26.19 3.69 -21.11
C THR A 76 -27.50 3.92 -21.85
N HIS A 77 -27.45 4.80 -22.83
CA HIS A 77 -28.54 5.03 -23.77
C HIS A 77 -28.16 4.50 -25.15
N THR A 78 -29.02 3.69 -25.74
CA THR A 78 -28.85 3.21 -27.10
C THR A 78 -29.80 3.94 -28.03
N PHE A 79 -29.24 4.70 -28.96
CA PHE A 79 -29.99 5.42 -29.97
C PHE A 79 -30.58 4.47 -31.04
N TRP A 80 -31.57 4.95 -31.76
CA TRP A 80 -32.25 4.18 -32.82
C TRP A 80 -31.29 3.73 -33.97
N ASN A 81 -30.19 4.43 -34.18
CA ASN A 81 -29.15 4.10 -35.17
C ASN A 81 -28.08 3.14 -34.61
N GLY A 82 -28.27 2.64 -33.39
CA GLY A 82 -27.34 1.73 -32.72
C GLY A 82 -26.11 2.40 -32.09
N ALA A 83 -26.01 3.72 -32.14
CA ALA A 83 -25.01 4.45 -31.36
C ALA A 83 -25.31 4.34 -29.86
N LYS A 84 -24.27 4.40 -29.02
CA LYS A 84 -24.40 4.30 -27.57
C LYS A 84 -23.76 5.52 -26.90
N LEU A 85 -24.49 6.12 -25.98
CA LEU A 85 -23.97 7.11 -25.04
C LEU A 85 -23.87 6.41 -23.68
N THR A 86 -22.68 6.39 -23.09
CA THR A 86 -22.44 5.82 -21.77
C THR A 86 -21.88 6.89 -20.87
N ASP A 87 -22.51 7.10 -19.73
CA ASP A 87 -22.04 7.99 -18.67
C ASP A 87 -21.71 7.14 -17.43
N ARG A 88 -20.49 7.27 -16.94
CA ARG A 88 -20.02 6.61 -15.72
C ARG A 88 -19.64 7.67 -14.71
N LEU A 89 -20.29 7.65 -13.56
CA LEU A 89 -19.96 8.51 -12.44
C LEU A 89 -19.58 7.64 -11.25
N SER A 90 -18.50 7.99 -10.58
CA SER A 90 -18.10 7.34 -9.34
C SER A 90 -17.67 8.34 -8.28
N TYR A 91 -17.95 7.99 -7.05
CA TYR A 91 -17.43 8.66 -5.87
C TYR A 91 -16.82 7.65 -4.92
N ASN A 92 -15.61 7.93 -4.46
CA ASN A 92 -14.91 7.14 -3.45
C ASN A 92 -14.53 8.03 -2.29
N ASN A 93 -14.69 7.51 -1.08
CA ASN A 93 -14.17 8.10 0.14
C ASN A 93 -13.37 7.05 0.88
N ASP A 94 -12.16 7.39 1.25
CA ASP A 94 -11.22 6.53 1.96
C ASP A 94 -10.64 7.31 3.15
N ASP A 95 -10.87 6.79 4.36
CA ASP A 95 -10.42 7.37 5.62
C ASP A 95 -9.49 6.39 6.31
N ILE A 96 -8.20 6.71 6.29
CA ILE A 96 -7.13 5.89 6.86
C ILE A 96 -6.59 6.59 8.11
N ASN A 97 -6.47 5.81 9.19
CA ASN A 97 -5.77 6.20 10.39
C ASN A 97 -4.78 5.08 10.76
N TYR A 98 -3.50 5.44 10.69
CA TYR A 98 -2.39 4.55 10.91
C TYR A 98 -1.58 5.02 12.11
N PHE A 99 -1.21 4.08 12.97
CA PHE A 99 -0.17 4.24 13.96
C PHE A 99 0.65 2.96 13.98
N GLY A 100 1.95 3.08 13.77
CA GLY A 100 2.85 1.94 13.76
C GLY A 100 4.22 2.34 14.23
N THR A 101 4.88 1.42 14.92
CA THR A 101 6.29 1.54 15.27
C THR A 101 7.08 0.95 14.12
N GLU A 102 7.86 1.77 13.44
CA GLU A 102 8.67 1.35 12.31
C GLU A 102 10.13 1.24 12.71
N ALA A 103 10.92 0.52 11.90
CA ALA A 103 12.32 0.19 12.11
C ALA A 103 12.60 -0.63 13.38
N LEU A 104 12.83 -1.91 13.13
CA LEU A 104 13.41 -2.85 14.10
C LEU A 104 14.92 -2.87 13.85
N ASP A 105 15.67 -2.15 14.68
CA ASP A 105 17.12 -2.10 14.57
C ASP A 105 17.78 -2.89 15.69
N TYR A 106 18.91 -3.52 15.42
CA TYR A 106 19.74 -4.09 16.47
C TYR A 106 20.51 -2.98 17.20
N LEU A 107 20.75 -3.20 18.49
CA LEU A 107 21.59 -2.29 19.27
C LEU A 107 23.05 -2.41 18.80
N GLU A 108 23.67 -1.30 18.48
CA GLU A 108 25.05 -1.21 18.00
C GLU A 108 25.94 -0.38 18.94
N SER A 109 27.23 -0.70 18.96
CA SER A 109 28.24 0.07 19.71
C SER A 109 29.59 0.03 18.98
N ASP A 110 30.36 1.08 19.16
CA ASP A 110 31.78 1.12 18.77
C ASP A 110 32.68 0.43 19.82
N ASP A 111 32.20 0.35 21.04
CA ASP A 111 32.89 -0.33 22.15
C ASP A 111 32.53 -1.84 22.17
N PRO A 112 33.47 -2.71 22.60
CA PRO A 112 33.31 -4.16 22.61
C PRO A 112 32.42 -4.65 23.77
N ILE A 113 31.20 -4.17 23.84
CA ILE A 113 30.23 -4.50 24.90
C ILE A 113 29.27 -5.64 24.51
N TYR A 114 29.27 -6.04 23.23
CA TYR A 114 28.42 -7.12 22.72
C TYR A 114 29.23 -8.30 22.23
N ASP A 115 28.64 -9.47 22.23
CA ASP A 115 29.27 -10.75 21.89
C ASP A 115 29.49 -10.95 20.38
N HIS A 116 28.94 -10.07 19.55
CA HIS A 116 29.06 -10.16 18.10
C HIS A 116 29.48 -8.82 17.51
N TYR A 117 30.12 -8.86 16.33
CA TYR A 117 30.47 -7.69 15.56
C TYR A 117 30.38 -7.94 14.07
N TYR A 118 30.28 -6.89 13.30
CA TYR A 118 30.47 -6.87 11.86
C TYR A 118 31.44 -5.78 11.45
N MET A 119 31.90 -5.83 10.19
CA MET A 119 32.84 -4.82 9.68
C MET A 119 32.08 -3.73 8.93
N LYS A 120 32.22 -2.48 9.38
CA LYS A 120 31.68 -1.28 8.75
C LYS A 120 32.80 -0.33 8.43
N ASN A 121 33.04 -0.07 7.14
CA ASN A 121 34.12 0.83 6.69
C ASN A 121 35.51 0.47 7.24
N GLY A 122 35.80 -0.83 7.39
CA GLY A 122 37.08 -1.31 7.91
C GLY A 122 37.21 -1.27 9.45
N GLN A 123 36.18 -0.88 10.16
CA GLN A 123 36.14 -0.87 11.63
C GLN A 123 35.14 -1.89 12.16
N LYS A 124 35.38 -2.41 13.35
CA LYS A 124 34.44 -3.29 14.04
C LYS A 124 33.27 -2.47 14.58
N LYS A 125 32.08 -2.92 14.29
CA LYS A 125 30.84 -2.44 14.90
C LYS A 125 30.24 -3.58 15.70
N TYR A 126 30.18 -3.45 17.02
CA TYR A 126 29.63 -4.48 17.89
C TYR A 126 28.10 -4.40 17.87
N ILE A 127 27.45 -5.56 17.94
CA ILE A 127 26.00 -5.68 17.76
C ILE A 127 25.40 -6.66 18.76
N CYS A 128 24.28 -6.26 19.35
CA CYS A 128 23.46 -7.13 20.20
C CYS A 128 22.43 -7.86 19.32
N LEU A 129 22.53 -9.18 19.24
CA LEU A 129 21.59 -10.00 18.48
C LEU A 129 20.41 -10.52 19.31
N ASP A 130 20.47 -10.37 20.63
CA ASP A 130 19.42 -10.83 21.53
C ASP A 130 18.32 -9.80 21.78
N SER A 131 18.51 -8.57 21.29
CA SER A 131 17.58 -7.48 21.51
C SER A 131 17.52 -6.55 20.32
N VAL A 132 16.32 -6.12 20.00
CA VAL A 132 16.05 -5.08 19.03
C VAL A 132 15.42 -3.88 19.71
N TYR A 133 15.67 -2.71 19.21
CA TYR A 133 14.93 -1.54 19.63
C TYR A 133 13.96 -1.11 18.54
N LEU A 134 12.83 -0.61 18.99
CA LEU A 134 11.81 -0.03 18.13
C LEU A 134 12.10 1.46 18.02
N SER A 135 12.42 1.91 16.82
CA SER A 135 12.62 3.32 16.54
C SER A 135 11.48 3.86 15.69
N PHE A 136 11.23 5.15 15.79
CA PHE A 136 10.28 5.86 14.93
C PHE A 136 8.81 5.40 15.04
N PRO A 137 8.05 5.86 16.05
CA PRO A 137 6.60 5.79 15.96
C PRO A 137 6.12 6.68 14.80
N LEU A 138 5.52 6.06 13.81
CA LEU A 138 4.92 6.77 12.68
C LEU A 138 3.42 6.85 12.86
N ARG A 139 2.90 8.06 12.82
CA ARG A 139 1.47 8.29 12.80
C ARG A 139 1.08 9.14 11.61
N PHE A 140 0.12 8.66 10.86
CA PHE A 140 -0.53 9.46 9.84
C PHE A 140 -2.01 9.12 9.73
N SER A 141 -2.78 10.09 9.33
CA SER A 141 -4.15 9.86 8.89
C SER A 141 -4.41 10.68 7.64
N HIS A 142 -5.24 10.16 6.78
CA HIS A 142 -5.71 10.92 5.63
C HIS A 142 -7.12 10.54 5.23
N ILE A 143 -7.82 11.53 4.72
CA ILE A 143 -9.12 11.36 4.09
C ILE A 143 -8.95 11.71 2.62
N SER A 144 -9.21 10.74 1.75
CA SER A 144 -9.20 10.91 0.30
C SER A 144 -10.61 10.83 -0.25
N LYS A 145 -11.01 11.84 -1.01
CA LYS A 145 -12.30 11.90 -1.69
C LYS A 145 -12.05 12.04 -3.18
N THR A 146 -12.55 11.10 -3.97
CA THR A 146 -12.36 11.09 -5.41
C THR A 146 -13.71 11.08 -6.10
N VAL A 147 -13.91 12.02 -7.00
CA VAL A 147 -15.02 12.02 -7.96
C VAL A 147 -14.44 11.76 -9.34
N ALA A 148 -14.99 10.81 -10.06
CA ALA A 148 -14.63 10.56 -11.44
C ALA A 148 -15.87 10.45 -12.31
N ASN A 149 -15.82 11.08 -13.48
CA ASN A 149 -16.86 10.98 -14.50
C ASN A 149 -16.24 10.67 -15.85
N THR A 150 -16.86 9.78 -16.60
CA THR A 150 -16.50 9.46 -17.98
C THR A 150 -17.75 9.42 -18.84
N LEU A 151 -17.82 10.30 -19.82
CA LEU A 151 -18.86 10.30 -20.83
C LEU A 151 -18.27 9.80 -22.17
N GLU A 152 -18.90 8.80 -22.77
CA GLU A 152 -18.45 8.14 -23.98
C GLU A 152 -19.59 8.02 -24.98
N LEU A 153 -19.31 8.41 -26.22
CA LEU A 153 -20.19 8.18 -27.36
C LEU A 153 -19.48 7.23 -28.34
N SER A 154 -20.13 6.10 -28.64
CA SER A 154 -19.62 5.13 -29.61
C SER A 154 -20.67 4.74 -30.62
N GLY A 155 -20.25 4.32 -31.81
CA GLY A 155 -21.18 3.89 -32.83
C GLY A 155 -20.51 3.42 -34.09
N LYS A 156 -21.37 3.12 -35.08
CA LYS A 156 -20.96 2.64 -36.42
C LYS A 156 -21.78 3.34 -37.50
N PHE A 157 -21.13 3.64 -38.60
CA PHE A 157 -21.83 4.11 -39.80
C PHE A 157 -21.15 3.56 -41.04
N LYS A 158 -21.79 3.73 -42.21
CA LYS A 158 -21.25 3.29 -43.49
C LYS A 158 -21.18 4.49 -44.46
N THR A 159 -20.14 4.49 -45.26
CA THR A 159 -20.02 5.39 -46.42
C THR A 159 -19.80 4.50 -47.66
N GLY A 160 -20.87 4.26 -48.40
CA GLY A 160 -20.85 3.24 -49.45
C GLY A 160 -20.64 1.85 -48.86
N GLU A 161 -19.59 1.16 -49.33
CA GLU A 161 -19.22 -0.19 -48.79
C GLU A 161 -18.30 -0.13 -47.58
N ILE A 162 -17.78 1.03 -47.23
CA ILE A 162 -16.84 1.20 -46.12
C ILE A 162 -17.61 1.29 -44.82
N LYS A 163 -17.24 0.43 -43.86
CA LYS A 163 -17.76 0.43 -42.48
C LYS A 163 -16.84 1.22 -41.59
N HIS A 164 -17.40 2.18 -40.88
CA HIS A 164 -16.69 2.99 -39.91
C HIS A 164 -17.17 2.65 -38.47
N THR A 165 -16.24 2.63 -37.54
CA THR A 165 -16.53 2.57 -36.09
C THR A 165 -15.91 3.83 -35.49
N TYR A 166 -16.66 4.50 -34.64
CA TYR A 166 -16.18 5.65 -33.92
C TYR A 166 -16.39 5.52 -32.44
N MET A 167 -15.50 6.13 -31.68
CA MET A 167 -15.60 6.31 -30.24
C MET A 167 -14.97 7.66 -29.90
N GLY A 168 -15.63 8.41 -29.05
CA GLY A 168 -15.13 9.66 -28.50
C GLY A 168 -15.72 9.90 -27.15
N GLY A 169 -15.02 10.63 -26.30
CA GLY A 169 -15.48 10.85 -24.95
C GLY A 169 -14.69 11.91 -24.21
N TYR A 170 -15.11 12.11 -22.98
CA TYR A 170 -14.50 13.02 -22.04
C TYR A 170 -14.38 12.33 -20.68
N SER A 171 -13.26 12.52 -20.00
CA SER A 171 -13.04 12.05 -18.64
C SER A 171 -12.63 13.20 -17.74
N PHE A 172 -13.16 13.19 -16.53
CA PHE A 172 -12.83 14.12 -15.47
C PHE A 172 -12.57 13.36 -14.18
N VAL A 173 -11.51 13.73 -13.46
CA VAL A 173 -11.21 13.21 -12.13
C VAL A 173 -10.83 14.37 -11.21
N ALA A 174 -11.48 14.43 -10.07
CA ALA A 174 -11.12 15.35 -8.99
C ALA A 174 -10.77 14.55 -7.74
N LEU A 175 -9.59 14.80 -7.20
CA LEU A 175 -9.10 14.23 -5.96
C LEU A 175 -8.93 15.34 -4.92
N ASN A 176 -9.55 15.16 -3.78
CA ASN A 176 -9.29 15.97 -2.59
C ASN A 176 -8.73 15.06 -1.50
N ARG A 177 -7.54 15.38 -1.01
CA ARG A 177 -6.89 14.64 0.06
C ARG A 177 -6.47 15.60 1.19
N THR A 178 -6.92 15.29 2.38
CA THR A 178 -6.46 15.94 3.61
C THR A 178 -5.62 14.95 4.39
N SER A 179 -4.40 15.30 4.71
CA SER A 179 -3.46 14.45 5.44
C SER A 179 -3.02 15.14 6.73
N TYR A 180 -2.91 14.36 7.78
CA TYR A 180 -2.41 14.77 9.08
C TYR A 180 -1.24 13.86 9.44
N SER A 181 -0.12 14.45 9.81
CA SER A 181 1.04 13.76 10.39
C SER A 181 1.24 14.32 11.80
N GLY A 182 1.49 13.46 12.74
CA GLY A 182 1.76 13.80 14.14
C GLY A 182 3.07 13.21 14.59
#